data_e139191bbe5bbd61ca83e0ddd2fb93be
#
_entry.id   e139191bbe5bbd61ca83e0ddd2fb93be
#
_cell.length_a   1.000
_cell.length_b   1.000
_cell.length_c   1.000
_cell.angle_alpha   90.00
_cell.angle_beta   90.00
_cell.angle_gamma   90.00
#
_symmetry.space_group_name_H-M   'P 1'
#
loop_
_entity.id
_entity.type
_entity.pdbx_description
1 polymer ?
#
loop_
_entity_poly.entity_id
_entity_poly.type
_entity_poly.pdbx_seq_one_letter_code
_entity_poly.pdbx_strand_id
1 'polypeptide(L)'
;MTDFSGGSEMNFRMGHNLILVDQRAHGNSEGHTIGFGIQERRDCLRWVEYAVERFGPDVKILLYGISMGGTTVLMASGLELPEQVRGIVADCPYASAREIICRVAQRKGLPCKLCWPFVKIGARVYGGFDIEETDVTEAVRDAKVPILIIHGEDDGFVPCEMSDIKDHNPDRITRVTFPGADHGISYLVDPRRYTKVVTDFVEECLK
;
A
#
# COMPACT_ATOMS: atom_id res chain seq x y z
N MET A 1 11.52 9.00 5.04
CA MET A 1 11.47 9.96 3.91
C MET A 1 12.41 9.61 2.75
N THR A 2 13.49 8.88 2.99
CA THR A 2 14.45 8.46 1.96
C THR A 2 13.90 7.39 1.01
N ASP A 3 12.98 6.57 1.44
CA ASP A 3 12.49 5.40 0.71
C ASP A 3 11.60 5.73 -0.50
N PHE A 4 11.06 6.96 -0.56
CA PHE A 4 10.18 7.41 -1.64
C PHE A 4 10.81 8.46 -2.58
N SER A 5 12.13 8.63 -2.54
CA SER A 5 12.80 9.70 -3.29
C SER A 5 12.56 9.62 -4.82
N GLY A 6 12.65 8.44 -5.41
CA GLY A 6 12.38 8.23 -6.85
C GLY A 6 10.92 8.52 -7.23
N GLY A 7 9.98 8.08 -6.42
CA GLY A 7 8.56 8.36 -6.60
C GLY A 7 8.23 9.84 -6.48
N SER A 8 8.87 10.55 -5.55
CA SER A 8 8.70 12.00 -5.38
C SER A 8 9.16 12.77 -6.61
N GLU A 9 10.35 12.47 -7.14
CA GLU A 9 10.88 13.15 -8.33
C GLU A 9 9.95 12.94 -9.55
N MET A 10 9.49 11.69 -9.75
CA MET A 10 8.56 11.36 -10.83
C MET A 10 7.28 12.20 -10.74
N ASN A 11 6.65 12.24 -9.58
CA ASN A 11 5.41 12.99 -9.38
C ASN A 11 5.60 14.52 -9.56
N PHE A 12 6.71 15.09 -9.09
CA PHE A 12 7.01 16.51 -9.34
C PHE A 12 7.21 16.81 -10.83
N ARG A 13 7.85 15.91 -11.58
CA ARG A 13 8.00 16.05 -13.04
C ARG A 13 6.64 15.97 -13.77
N MET A 14 5.67 15.24 -13.23
CA MET A 14 4.28 15.23 -13.73
C MET A 14 3.46 16.45 -13.29
N GLY A 15 4.03 17.37 -12.51
CA GLY A 15 3.36 18.58 -12.03
C GLY A 15 2.43 18.36 -10.84
N HIS A 16 2.57 17.23 -10.13
CA HIS A 16 1.76 16.93 -8.96
C HIS A 16 2.35 17.56 -7.69
N ASN A 17 1.45 17.98 -6.79
CA ASN A 17 1.81 18.25 -5.41
C ASN A 17 1.86 16.94 -4.62
N LEU A 18 2.70 16.88 -3.58
CA LEU A 18 2.85 15.69 -2.76
C LEU A 18 2.60 16.00 -1.29
N ILE A 19 1.86 15.11 -0.64
CA ILE A 19 1.80 14.99 0.81
C ILE A 19 2.55 13.70 1.17
N LEU A 20 3.70 13.81 1.80
CA LEU A 20 4.48 12.68 2.31
C LEU A 20 4.16 12.49 3.77
N VAL A 21 3.66 11.30 4.11
CA VAL A 21 3.16 10.98 5.45
C VAL A 21 4.11 9.98 6.12
N ASP A 22 4.55 10.31 7.32
CA ASP A 22 5.09 9.30 8.22
C ASP A 22 3.92 8.51 8.82
N GLN A 23 3.84 7.22 8.55
CA GLN A 23 2.80 6.37 9.15
C GLN A 23 2.95 6.32 10.67
N ARG A 24 1.88 5.94 11.40
CA ARG A 24 1.95 5.75 12.85
C ARG A 24 3.18 4.94 13.27
N ALA A 25 3.78 5.27 14.40
CA ALA A 25 5.01 4.68 14.91
C ALA A 25 6.26 4.80 14.00
N HIS A 26 6.22 5.66 12.97
CA HIS A 26 7.36 5.95 12.09
C HIS A 26 7.70 7.43 12.09
N GLY A 27 8.97 7.73 11.83
CA GLY A 27 9.46 9.10 11.64
C GLY A 27 9.10 10.04 12.79
N ASN A 28 8.36 11.11 12.48
CA ASN A 28 7.89 12.09 13.46
C ASN A 28 6.45 11.84 13.94
N SER A 29 5.77 10.82 13.39
CA SER A 29 4.42 10.48 13.80
C SER A 29 4.39 9.79 15.15
N GLU A 30 3.36 10.08 15.92
CA GLU A 30 3.12 9.46 17.21
C GLU A 30 2.71 7.98 17.08
N GLY A 31 2.60 7.31 18.23
CA GLY A 31 2.26 5.90 18.31
C GLY A 31 3.47 5.01 18.59
N HIS A 32 3.20 3.76 18.93
CA HIS A 32 4.22 2.78 19.32
C HIS A 32 3.91 1.39 18.80
N THR A 33 2.87 1.25 17.97
CA THR A 33 2.48 -0.03 17.35
C THR A 33 2.30 0.12 15.85
N ILE A 34 2.82 -0.85 15.11
CA ILE A 34 2.65 -0.99 13.66
C ILE A 34 1.52 -2.00 13.46
N GLY A 35 0.48 -1.61 12.71
CA GLY A 35 -0.72 -2.41 12.48
C GLY A 35 -0.72 -3.21 11.18
N PHE A 36 0.38 -3.20 10.42
CA PHE A 36 0.51 -3.91 9.14
C PHE A 36 -0.58 -3.57 8.10
N GLY A 37 -1.03 -2.31 8.09
CA GLY A 37 -2.10 -1.81 7.23
C GLY A 37 -3.46 -1.74 7.92
N ILE A 38 -3.72 -2.52 8.98
CA ILE A 38 -5.02 -2.59 9.65
C ILE A 38 -5.44 -1.25 10.28
N GLN A 39 -4.55 -0.64 11.05
CA GLN A 39 -4.82 0.68 11.65
C GLN A 39 -4.43 1.80 10.68
N GLU A 40 -3.34 1.63 9.95
CA GLU A 40 -2.79 2.60 9.00
C GLU A 40 -3.79 2.96 7.89
N ARG A 41 -4.67 2.04 7.48
CA ARG A 41 -5.74 2.35 6.50
C ARG A 41 -6.69 3.44 6.97
N ARG A 42 -6.97 3.50 8.30
CA ARG A 42 -7.81 4.55 8.89
C ARG A 42 -7.07 5.88 8.97
N ASP A 43 -5.76 5.84 9.25
CA ASP A 43 -4.92 7.04 9.19
C ASP A 43 -4.85 7.58 7.76
N CYS A 44 -4.74 6.67 6.76
CA CYS A 44 -4.78 7.05 5.35
C CYS A 44 -6.07 7.80 5.01
N LEU A 45 -7.23 7.31 5.44
CA LEU A 45 -8.52 8.00 5.27
C LEU A 45 -8.49 9.39 5.92
N ARG A 46 -7.95 9.54 7.14
CA ARG A 46 -7.83 10.85 7.81
C ARG A 46 -6.92 11.80 7.06
N TRP A 47 -5.83 11.32 6.46
CA TRP A 47 -4.99 12.16 5.61
C TRP A 47 -5.70 12.60 4.33
N VAL A 48 -6.55 11.74 3.75
CA VAL A 48 -7.41 12.11 2.61
C VAL A 48 -8.39 13.21 3.02
N GLU A 49 -9.10 13.03 4.13
CA GLU A 49 -10.04 14.04 4.67
C GLU A 49 -9.33 15.38 4.92
N TYR A 50 -8.15 15.35 5.54
CA TYR A 50 -7.31 16.54 5.73
C TYR A 50 -6.95 17.22 4.39
N ALA A 51 -6.59 16.44 3.37
CA ALA A 51 -6.25 17.00 2.07
C ALA A 51 -7.46 17.68 1.42
N VAL A 52 -8.65 17.09 1.50
CA VAL A 52 -9.89 17.69 1.01
C VAL A 52 -10.22 18.98 1.77
N GLU A 53 -10.13 18.95 3.10
CA GLU A 53 -10.35 20.14 3.93
C GLU A 53 -9.36 21.26 3.60
N ARG A 54 -8.08 20.91 3.43
CA ARG A 54 -6.99 21.88 3.22
C ARG A 54 -6.95 22.50 1.84
N PHE A 55 -7.30 21.72 0.79
CA PHE A 55 -7.14 22.12 -0.61
C PHE A 55 -8.47 22.33 -1.34
N GLY A 56 -9.58 22.02 -0.70
CA GLY A 56 -10.92 22.21 -1.23
C GLY A 56 -11.51 21.01 -1.94
N PRO A 57 -12.83 21.06 -2.26
CA PRO A 57 -13.58 19.93 -2.78
C PRO A 57 -13.18 19.48 -4.20
N ASP A 58 -12.52 20.35 -4.95
CA ASP A 58 -12.12 20.08 -6.34
C ASP A 58 -10.75 19.37 -6.43
N VAL A 59 -10.07 19.11 -5.28
CA VAL A 59 -8.78 18.43 -5.28
C VAL A 59 -8.96 17.00 -5.80
N LYS A 60 -8.04 16.58 -6.68
CA LYS A 60 -7.96 15.18 -7.12
C LYS A 60 -6.80 14.52 -6.41
N ILE A 61 -7.08 13.39 -5.74
CA ILE A 61 -6.13 12.70 -4.88
C ILE A 61 -5.81 11.33 -5.47
N LEU A 62 -4.52 11.03 -5.54
CA LEU A 62 -4.00 9.69 -5.83
C LEU A 62 -3.30 9.18 -4.58
N LEU A 63 -3.67 7.98 -4.15
CA LEU A 63 -2.99 7.30 -3.04
C LEU A 63 -1.83 6.49 -3.60
N TYR A 64 -0.66 6.64 -2.99
CA TYR A 64 0.53 5.93 -3.41
C TYR A 64 1.22 5.32 -2.20
N GLY A 65 1.59 4.04 -2.30
CA GLY A 65 2.31 3.36 -1.22
C GLY A 65 3.24 2.27 -1.72
N ILE A 66 4.32 2.05 -0.97
CA ILE A 66 5.31 0.99 -1.24
C ILE A 66 5.30 0.00 -0.07
N SER A 67 5.36 -1.29 -0.35
CA SER A 67 5.42 -2.36 0.64
C SER A 67 4.25 -2.27 1.63
N MET A 68 4.50 -2.06 2.93
CA MET A 68 3.44 -1.83 3.91
C MET A 68 2.57 -0.61 3.56
N GLY A 69 3.15 0.44 2.98
CA GLY A 69 2.39 1.58 2.45
C GLY A 69 1.46 1.18 1.32
N GLY A 70 1.93 0.32 0.39
CA GLY A 70 1.11 -0.28 -0.67
C GLY A 70 -0.06 -1.08 -0.12
N THR A 71 0.20 -1.93 0.87
CA THR A 71 -0.84 -2.68 1.60
C THR A 71 -1.84 -1.74 2.30
N THR A 72 -1.34 -0.67 2.93
CA THR A 72 -2.16 0.34 3.61
C THR A 72 -3.14 1.01 2.66
N VAL A 73 -2.69 1.50 1.50
CA VAL A 73 -3.58 2.17 0.53
C VAL A 73 -4.56 1.19 -0.13
N LEU A 74 -4.16 -0.07 -0.34
CA LEU A 74 -5.07 -1.13 -0.78
C LEU A 74 -6.14 -1.44 0.27
N MET A 75 -5.77 -1.59 1.54
CA MET A 75 -6.75 -1.80 2.62
C MET A 75 -7.66 -0.58 2.82
N ALA A 76 -7.17 0.64 2.54
CA ALA A 76 -7.99 1.84 2.59
C ALA A 76 -9.09 1.85 1.53
N SER A 77 -8.90 1.16 0.39
CA SER A 77 -9.92 1.06 -0.67
C SER A 77 -11.21 0.35 -0.23
N GLY A 78 -11.15 -0.45 0.83
CA GLY A 78 -12.32 -1.07 1.46
C GLY A 78 -13.06 -0.16 2.46
N LEU A 79 -12.60 1.08 2.65
CA LEU A 79 -13.29 2.11 3.41
C LEU A 79 -14.09 3.03 2.47
N GLU A 80 -15.00 3.83 3.04
CA GLU A 80 -15.68 4.87 2.27
C GLU A 80 -14.73 6.05 2.03
N LEU A 81 -13.97 5.97 0.93
CA LEU A 81 -13.07 7.04 0.52
C LEU A 81 -13.88 8.21 -0.06
N PRO A 82 -13.49 9.47 0.23
CA PRO A 82 -14.04 10.65 -0.43
C PRO A 82 -13.92 10.57 -1.96
N GLU A 83 -14.87 11.15 -2.68
CA GLU A 83 -14.94 11.16 -4.16
C GLU A 83 -13.72 11.80 -4.83
N GLN A 84 -12.99 12.61 -4.09
CA GLN A 84 -11.73 13.22 -4.52
C GLN A 84 -10.61 12.20 -4.75
N VAL A 85 -10.69 11.00 -4.15
CA VAL A 85 -9.75 9.91 -4.44
C VAL A 85 -10.07 9.34 -5.82
N ARG A 86 -9.11 9.47 -6.74
CA ARG A 86 -9.29 9.10 -8.15
C ARG A 86 -8.61 7.79 -8.52
N GLY A 87 -7.64 7.34 -7.75
CA GLY A 87 -6.93 6.10 -8.01
C GLY A 87 -5.92 5.76 -6.92
N ILE A 88 -5.46 4.51 -6.95
CA ILE A 88 -4.51 3.95 -5.97
C ILE A 88 -3.35 3.30 -6.72
N VAL A 89 -2.11 3.58 -6.32
CA VAL A 89 -0.90 2.91 -6.80
C VAL A 89 -0.24 2.21 -5.62
N ALA A 90 -0.08 0.90 -5.71
CA ALA A 90 0.54 0.07 -4.69
C ALA A 90 1.74 -0.68 -5.28
N ASP A 91 2.95 -0.39 -4.79
CA ASP A 91 4.18 -1.05 -5.20
C ASP A 91 4.59 -2.09 -4.16
N CYS A 92 4.87 -3.32 -4.60
CA CYS A 92 5.25 -4.50 -3.82
C CYS A 92 4.41 -4.73 -2.54
N PRO A 93 3.06 -4.63 -2.59
CA PRO A 93 2.22 -4.88 -1.43
C PRO A 93 2.18 -6.36 -1.08
N TYR A 94 1.94 -6.67 0.20
CA TYR A 94 1.57 -8.02 0.64
C TYR A 94 0.05 -8.15 0.82
N ALA A 95 -0.48 -9.36 0.65
CA ALA A 95 -1.92 -9.60 0.72
C ALA A 95 -2.48 -9.54 2.16
N SER A 96 -1.75 -10.06 3.14
CA SER A 96 -2.19 -10.06 4.53
C SER A 96 -1.05 -9.92 5.54
N ALA A 97 -1.36 -9.32 6.70
CA ALA A 97 -0.44 -9.22 7.83
C ALA A 97 0.06 -10.59 8.27
N ARG A 98 -0.85 -11.59 8.26
CA ARG A 98 -0.50 -12.96 8.65
C ARG A 98 0.57 -13.55 7.74
N GLU A 99 0.40 -13.44 6.43
CA GLU A 99 1.34 -14.04 5.47
C GLU A 99 2.73 -13.46 5.60
N ILE A 100 2.87 -12.14 5.66
CA ILE A 100 4.18 -11.50 5.76
C ILE A 100 4.85 -11.77 7.11
N ILE A 101 4.11 -11.70 8.21
CA ILE A 101 4.66 -11.99 9.55
C ILE A 101 5.08 -13.46 9.66
N CYS A 102 4.26 -14.39 9.17
CA CYS A 102 4.59 -15.81 9.16
C CYS A 102 5.83 -16.11 8.30
N ARG A 103 5.96 -15.45 7.16
CA ARG A 103 7.15 -15.57 6.32
C ARG A 103 8.42 -15.10 7.03
N VAL A 104 8.36 -13.94 7.69
CA VAL A 104 9.49 -13.43 8.48
C VAL A 104 9.84 -14.36 9.64
N ALA A 105 8.84 -14.89 10.34
CA ALA A 105 9.04 -15.85 11.42
C ALA A 105 9.72 -17.14 10.92
N GLN A 106 9.24 -17.70 9.81
CA GLN A 106 9.81 -18.90 9.19
C GLN A 106 11.27 -18.70 8.77
N ARG A 107 11.64 -17.54 8.22
CA ARG A 107 13.03 -17.20 7.89
C ARG A 107 13.95 -17.17 9.12
N LYS A 108 13.38 -16.93 10.28
CA LYS A 108 14.09 -16.97 11.58
C LYS A 108 13.99 -18.36 12.27
N GLY A 109 13.49 -19.36 11.57
CA GLY A 109 13.35 -20.74 12.09
C GLY A 109 12.18 -20.92 13.06
N LEU A 110 11.24 -19.96 13.12
CA LEU A 110 10.08 -20.03 14.00
C LEU A 110 8.84 -20.52 13.23
N PRO A 111 8.19 -21.62 13.66
CA PRO A 111 6.97 -22.11 13.00
C PRO A 111 5.82 -21.13 13.16
N CYS A 112 5.22 -20.70 12.03
CA CYS A 112 4.10 -19.74 12.07
C CYS A 112 2.95 -20.18 12.97
N LYS A 113 2.56 -21.46 12.92
CA LYS A 113 1.48 -22.00 13.74
C LYS A 113 1.71 -21.80 15.25
N LEU A 114 2.98 -21.79 15.67
CA LEU A 114 3.33 -21.57 17.08
C LEU A 114 3.35 -20.09 17.44
N CYS A 115 3.86 -19.23 16.53
CA CYS A 115 4.04 -17.79 16.81
C CYS A 115 2.74 -17.00 16.65
N TRP A 116 1.88 -17.37 15.70
CA TRP A 116 0.70 -16.59 15.32
C TRP A 116 -0.27 -16.30 16.48
N PRO A 117 -0.62 -17.24 17.39
CA PRO A 117 -1.46 -16.93 18.54
C PRO A 117 -0.88 -15.82 19.44
N PHE A 118 0.44 -15.81 19.62
CA PHE A 118 1.10 -14.77 20.43
C PHE A 118 1.10 -13.41 19.73
N VAL A 119 1.25 -13.38 18.40
CA VAL A 119 1.12 -12.15 17.60
C VAL A 119 -0.29 -11.57 17.75
N LYS A 120 -1.33 -12.39 17.66
CA LYS A 120 -2.72 -11.95 17.87
C LYS A 120 -2.97 -11.38 19.27
N ILE A 121 -2.48 -12.08 20.30
CA ILE A 121 -2.60 -11.60 21.68
C ILE A 121 -1.84 -10.28 21.83
N GLY A 122 -0.62 -10.19 21.31
CA GLY A 122 0.17 -8.96 21.33
C GLY A 122 -0.53 -7.79 20.63
N ALA A 123 -1.08 -8.00 19.44
CA ALA A 123 -1.84 -6.99 18.72
C ALA A 123 -3.05 -6.48 19.54
N ARG A 124 -3.80 -7.39 20.18
CA ARG A 124 -4.95 -7.00 21.02
C ARG A 124 -4.55 -6.29 22.31
N VAL A 125 -3.57 -6.83 23.04
CA VAL A 125 -3.22 -6.34 24.38
C VAL A 125 -2.40 -5.05 24.32
N TYR A 126 -1.40 -4.99 23.44
CA TYR A 126 -0.50 -3.85 23.32
C TYR A 126 -0.90 -2.88 22.19
N GLY A 127 -1.43 -3.41 21.09
CA GLY A 127 -1.81 -2.63 19.92
C GLY A 127 -3.26 -2.13 19.97
N GLY A 128 -4.14 -2.78 20.75
CA GLY A 128 -5.55 -2.41 20.84
C GLY A 128 -6.34 -2.69 19.56
N PHE A 129 -5.88 -3.61 18.68
CA PHE A 129 -6.56 -3.95 17.43
C PHE A 129 -6.56 -5.45 17.14
N ASP A 130 -7.46 -5.88 16.27
CA ASP A 130 -7.45 -7.24 15.73
C ASP A 130 -6.65 -7.28 14.43
N ILE A 131 -5.54 -8.02 14.43
CA ILE A 131 -4.65 -8.14 13.27
C ILE A 131 -5.27 -8.96 12.11
N GLU A 132 -6.39 -9.63 12.36
CA GLU A 132 -7.19 -10.36 11.36
C GLU A 132 -8.51 -9.65 11.04
N GLU A 133 -8.64 -8.35 11.36
CA GLU A 133 -9.87 -7.58 11.12
C GLU A 133 -10.23 -7.51 9.63
N THR A 134 -9.22 -7.45 8.76
CA THR A 134 -9.36 -7.45 7.29
C THR A 134 -8.02 -7.78 6.65
N ASP A 135 -8.04 -8.07 5.37
CA ASP A 135 -6.85 -8.15 4.53
C ASP A 135 -7.06 -7.41 3.19
N VAL A 136 -6.04 -7.39 2.36
CA VAL A 136 -6.11 -6.71 1.06
C VAL A 136 -7.13 -7.37 0.15
N THR A 137 -7.23 -8.71 0.15
CA THR A 137 -8.12 -9.45 -0.74
C THR A 137 -9.59 -9.15 -0.46
N GLU A 138 -9.93 -8.93 0.81
CA GLU A 138 -11.25 -8.51 1.24
C GLU A 138 -11.50 -7.03 0.88
N ALA A 139 -10.54 -6.16 1.22
CA ALA A 139 -10.69 -4.73 1.05
C ALA A 139 -10.86 -4.29 -0.42
N VAL A 140 -10.16 -4.92 -1.35
CA VAL A 140 -10.22 -4.51 -2.77
C VAL A 140 -11.47 -4.97 -3.50
N ARG A 141 -12.25 -5.92 -2.95
CA ARG A 141 -13.49 -6.41 -3.59
C ARG A 141 -14.48 -5.29 -3.87
N ASP A 142 -14.62 -4.39 -2.93
CA ASP A 142 -15.58 -3.29 -2.97
C ASP A 142 -14.95 -1.96 -3.39
N ALA A 143 -13.69 -1.98 -3.82
CA ALA A 143 -12.99 -0.78 -4.28
C ALA A 143 -13.72 -0.13 -5.47
N LYS A 144 -14.01 1.17 -5.34
CA LYS A 144 -14.74 1.95 -6.34
C LYS A 144 -13.81 2.67 -7.32
N VAL A 145 -12.55 2.84 -6.94
CA VAL A 145 -11.53 3.56 -7.71
C VAL A 145 -10.60 2.59 -8.45
N PRO A 146 -10.00 2.99 -9.57
CA PRO A 146 -8.96 2.21 -10.23
C PRO A 146 -7.77 1.96 -9.30
N ILE A 147 -7.15 0.78 -9.44
CA ILE A 147 -6.00 0.35 -8.66
C ILE A 147 -4.91 -0.15 -9.62
N LEU A 148 -3.71 0.41 -9.49
CA LEU A 148 -2.50 -0.10 -10.13
C LEU A 148 -1.63 -0.80 -9.08
N ILE A 149 -1.34 -2.08 -9.31
CA ILE A 149 -0.39 -2.85 -8.52
C ILE A 149 0.87 -3.05 -9.34
N ILE A 150 2.01 -2.69 -8.77
CA ILE A 150 3.34 -2.91 -9.34
C ILE A 150 4.09 -3.89 -8.44
N HIS A 151 4.84 -4.84 -9.01
CA HIS A 151 5.64 -5.77 -8.22
C HIS A 151 6.87 -6.26 -8.97
N GLY A 152 8.00 -6.37 -8.28
CA GLY A 152 9.19 -7.02 -8.80
C GLY A 152 9.03 -8.54 -8.84
N GLU A 153 9.41 -9.18 -9.94
CA GLU A 153 9.27 -10.64 -10.10
C GLU A 153 10.27 -11.41 -9.21
N ASP A 154 11.41 -10.80 -8.91
CA ASP A 154 12.48 -11.39 -8.08
C ASP A 154 12.42 -10.89 -6.62
N ASP A 155 11.26 -10.34 -6.19
CA ASP A 155 11.09 -9.85 -4.82
C ASP A 155 11.32 -10.96 -3.79
N GLY A 156 12.51 -10.91 -3.19
CA GLY A 156 12.94 -11.88 -2.20
C GLY A 156 12.27 -11.67 -0.84
N PHE A 157 11.70 -10.51 -0.53
CA PHE A 157 11.07 -10.21 0.76
C PHE A 157 9.57 -10.45 0.76
N VAL A 158 8.83 -9.80 -0.14
CA VAL A 158 7.41 -10.04 -0.39
C VAL A 158 7.28 -10.76 -1.74
N PRO A 159 6.99 -12.07 -1.78
CA PRO A 159 6.85 -12.77 -3.05
C PRO A 159 5.87 -12.11 -3.99
N CYS A 160 6.22 -12.06 -5.27
CA CYS A 160 5.40 -11.42 -6.30
C CYS A 160 3.96 -11.96 -6.33
N GLU A 161 3.78 -13.24 -6.00
CA GLU A 161 2.48 -13.91 -5.93
C GLU A 161 1.55 -13.29 -4.87
N MET A 162 2.10 -12.68 -3.80
CA MET A 162 1.28 -12.01 -2.78
C MET A 162 0.49 -10.81 -3.32
N SER A 163 0.87 -10.27 -4.45
CA SER A 163 0.15 -9.20 -5.14
C SER A 163 -0.76 -9.69 -6.27
N ASP A 164 -0.90 -11.01 -6.45
CA ASP A 164 -1.77 -11.59 -7.46
C ASP A 164 -3.22 -11.66 -6.99
N ILE A 165 -3.80 -10.49 -6.83
CA ILE A 165 -5.15 -10.28 -6.28
C ILE A 165 -6.12 -9.68 -7.30
N LYS A 166 -5.74 -9.62 -8.57
CA LYS A 166 -6.54 -9.01 -9.63
C LYS A 166 -7.94 -9.61 -9.73
N ASP A 167 -8.05 -10.93 -9.56
CA ASP A 167 -9.32 -11.65 -9.69
C ASP A 167 -10.36 -11.27 -8.62
N HIS A 168 -9.94 -10.60 -7.53
CA HIS A 168 -10.86 -10.10 -6.50
C HIS A 168 -11.67 -8.87 -6.95
N ASN A 169 -11.15 -8.08 -7.93
CA ASN A 169 -11.86 -6.97 -8.55
C ASN A 169 -11.26 -6.67 -9.94
N PRO A 170 -11.53 -7.53 -10.95
CA PRO A 170 -10.84 -7.48 -12.26
C PRO A 170 -11.11 -6.19 -13.04
N ASP A 171 -12.25 -5.54 -12.79
CA ASP A 171 -12.64 -4.29 -13.47
C ASP A 171 -11.89 -3.06 -12.92
N ARG A 172 -11.32 -3.16 -11.74
CA ARG A 172 -10.63 -2.04 -11.07
C ARG A 172 -9.13 -2.25 -10.92
N ILE A 173 -8.64 -3.50 -10.91
CA ILE A 173 -7.25 -3.80 -10.64
C ILE A 173 -6.49 -4.07 -11.93
N THR A 174 -5.45 -3.26 -12.16
CA THR A 174 -4.39 -3.52 -13.14
C THR A 174 -3.14 -3.93 -12.39
N ARG A 175 -2.54 -5.06 -12.77
CA ARG A 175 -1.27 -5.55 -12.19
C ARG A 175 -0.18 -5.56 -13.24
N VAL A 176 0.98 -5.00 -12.90
CA VAL A 176 2.18 -4.95 -13.75
C VAL A 176 3.37 -5.47 -12.98
N THR A 177 4.10 -6.44 -13.54
CA THR A 177 5.29 -6.99 -12.92
C THR A 177 6.57 -6.53 -13.62
N PHE A 178 7.68 -6.50 -12.88
CA PHE A 178 8.98 -6.05 -13.35
C PHE A 178 10.02 -7.16 -13.19
N PRO A 179 10.42 -7.83 -14.31
CA PRO A 179 11.47 -8.84 -14.28
C PRO A 179 12.80 -8.27 -13.76
N GLY A 180 13.50 -9.04 -12.94
CA GLY A 180 14.79 -8.65 -12.37
C GLY A 180 14.71 -7.67 -11.20
N ALA A 181 13.51 -7.23 -10.82
CA ALA A 181 13.34 -6.32 -9.69
C ALA A 181 13.11 -7.08 -8.38
N ASP A 182 13.91 -6.78 -7.37
CA ASP A 182 13.71 -7.18 -5.98
C ASP A 182 12.76 -6.19 -5.27
N HIS A 183 12.59 -6.33 -3.96
CA HIS A 183 11.63 -5.59 -3.13
C HIS A 183 11.78 -4.06 -3.22
N GLY A 184 10.74 -3.38 -3.70
CA GLY A 184 10.67 -1.92 -3.75
C GLY A 184 11.61 -1.25 -4.76
N ILE A 185 12.24 -2.00 -5.66
CA ILE A 185 13.21 -1.45 -6.62
C ILE A 185 12.76 -1.50 -8.09
N SER A 186 11.48 -1.77 -8.36
CA SER A 186 10.95 -1.82 -9.73
C SER A 186 11.28 -0.55 -10.53
N TYR A 187 11.18 0.63 -9.89
CA TYR A 187 11.58 1.91 -10.49
C TYR A 187 13.07 1.96 -10.86
N LEU A 188 13.95 1.42 -10.00
CA LEU A 188 15.41 1.46 -10.24
C LEU A 188 15.85 0.51 -11.35
N VAL A 189 15.13 -0.61 -11.53
CA VAL A 189 15.43 -1.61 -12.56
C VAL A 189 15.02 -1.10 -13.95
N ASP A 190 13.84 -0.53 -14.09
CA ASP A 190 13.38 0.07 -15.35
C ASP A 190 12.62 1.38 -15.11
N PRO A 191 13.34 2.50 -14.91
CA PRO A 191 12.73 3.80 -14.63
C PRO A 191 11.80 4.28 -15.74
N ARG A 192 12.12 3.97 -17.01
CA ARG A 192 11.32 4.41 -18.16
C ARG A 192 9.97 3.70 -18.22
N ARG A 193 9.99 2.38 -18.10
CA ARG A 193 8.77 1.56 -18.10
C ARG A 193 7.91 1.88 -16.87
N TYR A 194 8.54 2.00 -15.70
CA TYR A 194 7.84 2.33 -14.46
C TYR A 194 7.14 3.68 -14.56
N THR A 195 7.87 4.72 -14.97
CA THR A 195 7.30 6.06 -15.15
C THR A 195 6.16 6.04 -16.16
N LYS A 196 6.33 5.34 -17.29
CA LYS A 196 5.26 5.25 -18.29
C LYS A 196 4.00 4.58 -17.73
N VAL A 197 4.13 3.44 -17.05
CA VAL A 197 3.01 2.69 -16.45
C VAL A 197 2.25 3.56 -15.45
N VAL A 198 2.97 4.25 -14.56
CA VAL A 198 2.35 5.13 -13.55
C VAL A 198 1.72 6.35 -14.21
N THR A 199 2.39 7.00 -15.18
CA THR A 199 1.86 8.17 -15.88
C THR A 199 0.58 7.83 -16.63
N ASP A 200 0.58 6.76 -17.44
CA ASP A 200 -0.60 6.32 -18.19
C ASP A 200 -1.80 6.07 -17.26
N PHE A 201 -1.56 5.40 -16.13
CA PHE A 201 -2.58 5.13 -15.12
C PHE A 201 -3.13 6.42 -14.48
N VAL A 202 -2.23 7.32 -14.09
CA VAL A 202 -2.60 8.60 -13.46
C VAL A 202 -3.42 9.47 -14.43
N GLU A 203 -2.99 9.58 -15.68
CA GLU A 203 -3.72 10.32 -16.71
C GLU A 203 -5.13 9.75 -16.93
N GLU A 204 -5.30 8.44 -16.85
CA GLU A 204 -6.62 7.81 -16.95
C GLU A 204 -7.50 8.14 -15.73
N CYS A 205 -6.95 8.09 -14.52
CA CYS A 205 -7.68 8.41 -13.30
C CYS A 205 -8.10 9.89 -13.20
N LEU A 206 -7.37 10.80 -13.85
CA LEU A 206 -7.62 12.25 -13.77
C LEU A 206 -8.53 12.80 -14.87
N LYS A 207 -8.91 11.96 -15.84
CA LYS A 207 -9.94 12.33 -16.84
C LYS A 207 -11.30 12.47 -16.16
#